data_2b9d954582791bb74959ac83381ea224
#
_entry.id   2b9d954582791bb74959ac83381ea224
#
_cell.length_a   1.000
_cell.length_b   1.000
_cell.length_c   1.000
_cell.angle_alpha   90.00
_cell.angle_beta   90.00
_cell.angle_gamma   90.00
#
_symmetry.space_group_name_H-M   'P 1'
#
loop_
_entity.id
_entity.type
_entity.pdbx_description
1 polymer ?
#
loop_
_entity_poly.entity_id
_entity_poly.type
_entity_poly.pdbx_seq_one_letter_code
_entity_poly.pdbx_strand_id
1 'polypeptide(L)'
;MRMGWLIAVAAMAVVAGCGKGNGPASDSSSAPSASSPGAAHRLTVTSPAYADAGTIPQRYTCDGENVSPPLAVTGAPAHTASLAFLLQDPDAPRGTFTHWLAWDIDPGTTHLTAGQHPAGAAEGRNGFGGTGYGGPCPPKGDRPHRYVLTVYATDRRPGLAPTATPGDLLQALSGHTLAKGTLTGRYGR
;
A
#
# COMPACT_ATOMS: atom_id res chain seq x y z
N MET A 1 -27.22 -45.56 15.06
CA MET A 1 -28.59 -45.60 14.53
C MET A 1 -28.55 -45.25 13.07
N ARG A 2 -28.95 -46.22 12.24
CA ARG A 2 -29.10 -46.18 10.78
C ARG A 2 -30.36 -45.40 10.40
N MET A 3 -30.32 -44.68 9.23
CA MET A 3 -31.44 -44.54 8.28
C MET A 3 -30.98 -43.47 7.27
N GLY A 4 -30.71 -43.62 6.03
CA GLY A 4 -31.12 -44.61 5.01
C GLY A 4 -32.41 -44.17 4.32
N TRP A 5 -32.38 -43.43 3.19
CA TRP A 5 -33.46 -43.32 2.20
C TRP A 5 -32.87 -42.65 0.94
N LEU A 6 -32.66 -43.33 -0.09
CA LEU A 6 -33.40 -43.89 -1.24
C LEU A 6 -33.77 -42.83 -2.32
N ILE A 7 -33.14 -43.00 -3.38
CA ILE A 7 -33.26 -42.80 -4.83
C ILE A 7 -34.71 -42.65 -5.34
N ALA A 8 -34.92 -41.68 -6.20
CA ALA A 8 -35.95 -41.73 -7.23
C ALA A 8 -35.39 -41.21 -8.57
N VAL A 9 -35.27 -42.14 -9.50
CA VAL A 9 -35.02 -41.94 -10.93
C VAL A 9 -36.38 -41.75 -11.61
N ALA A 10 -36.53 -40.76 -12.46
CA ALA A 10 -37.60 -40.74 -13.45
C ALA A 10 -37.05 -40.25 -14.79
N ALA A 11 -37.23 -41.09 -15.77
CA ALA A 11 -36.79 -40.97 -17.15
C ALA A 11 -37.90 -40.44 -18.05
N MET A 12 -37.51 -39.91 -19.22
CA MET A 12 -38.17 -39.80 -20.52
C MET A 12 -39.21 -38.71 -20.76
N ALA A 13 -38.96 -37.82 -21.77
CA ALA A 13 -39.49 -38.04 -23.12
C ALA A 13 -38.88 -37.06 -24.15
N VAL A 14 -38.45 -37.64 -25.26
CA VAL A 14 -37.99 -36.99 -26.49
C VAL A 14 -39.21 -36.58 -27.29
N VAL A 15 -39.27 -35.31 -27.74
CA VAL A 15 -40.14 -34.92 -28.85
C VAL A 15 -39.33 -34.11 -29.87
N ALA A 16 -39.13 -34.73 -31.03
CA ALA A 16 -38.58 -34.07 -32.22
C ALA A 16 -39.67 -33.26 -32.90
N GLY A 17 -39.44 -31.99 -33.15
CA GLY A 17 -40.27 -31.08 -33.94
C GLY A 17 -39.41 -30.28 -34.91
N CYS A 18 -39.38 -30.70 -36.20
CA CYS A 18 -38.85 -29.89 -37.29
C CYS A 18 -39.80 -28.75 -37.64
N GLY A 19 -39.31 -27.50 -37.60
CA GLY A 19 -40.00 -26.33 -38.14
C GLY A 19 -39.00 -25.42 -38.82
N LYS A 20 -39.06 -25.38 -40.18
CA LYS A 20 -38.38 -24.37 -41.02
C LYS A 20 -39.04 -23.03 -40.85
N GLY A 21 -38.26 -21.97 -40.64
CA GLY A 21 -38.70 -20.58 -40.69
C GLY A 21 -37.51 -19.66 -40.89
N ASN A 22 -37.40 -19.11 -42.11
CA ASN A 22 -36.45 -18.06 -42.48
C ASN A 22 -36.76 -16.74 -41.79
N GLY A 23 -35.70 -16.02 -41.36
CA GLY A 23 -35.72 -14.60 -41.08
C GLY A 23 -34.46 -14.13 -40.41
N PRO A 24 -33.65 -13.21 -41.00
CA PRO A 24 -32.50 -12.64 -40.30
C PRO A 24 -32.94 -11.44 -39.47
N ALA A 25 -32.95 -11.59 -38.18
CA ALA A 25 -32.99 -10.46 -37.24
C ALA A 25 -31.68 -10.49 -36.45
N SER A 26 -30.78 -9.59 -36.80
CA SER A 26 -29.57 -9.32 -36.02
C SER A 26 -29.96 -8.55 -34.77
N ASP A 27 -30.31 -9.24 -33.69
CA ASP A 27 -30.37 -8.66 -32.39
C ASP A 27 -28.94 -8.70 -31.79
N SER A 28 -28.26 -7.56 -31.92
CA SER A 28 -27.07 -7.26 -31.17
C SER A 28 -27.43 -7.13 -29.68
N SER A 29 -27.51 -8.25 -29.01
CA SER A 29 -27.61 -8.29 -27.56
C SER A 29 -26.26 -7.81 -26.98
N SER A 30 -26.17 -6.51 -26.68
CA SER A 30 -25.08 -5.94 -25.92
C SER A 30 -25.11 -6.58 -24.54
N ALA A 31 -24.26 -7.58 -24.32
CA ALA A 31 -23.98 -8.11 -22.99
C ALA A 31 -23.48 -6.95 -22.12
N PRO A 32 -24.01 -6.77 -20.89
CA PRO A 32 -23.44 -5.81 -19.97
C PRO A 32 -21.98 -6.22 -19.73
N SER A 33 -21.05 -5.32 -20.07
CA SER A 33 -19.64 -5.48 -19.69
C SER A 33 -19.60 -5.61 -18.16
N ALA A 34 -19.33 -6.81 -17.68
CA ALA A 34 -19.02 -7.04 -16.29
C ALA A 34 -17.78 -6.17 -15.99
N SER A 35 -18.00 -5.12 -15.19
CA SER A 35 -16.91 -4.32 -14.64
C SER A 35 -15.98 -5.27 -13.90
N SER A 36 -14.77 -5.48 -14.43
CA SER A 36 -13.72 -6.21 -13.74
C SER A 36 -13.58 -5.64 -12.33
N PRO A 37 -13.43 -6.48 -11.28
CA PRO A 37 -13.18 -5.99 -9.93
C PRO A 37 -11.98 -5.04 -10.03
N GLY A 38 -12.20 -3.78 -9.64
CA GLY A 38 -11.28 -2.67 -9.88
C GLY A 38 -9.87 -3.05 -9.48
N ALA A 39 -8.93 -2.91 -10.44
CA ALA A 39 -7.52 -3.03 -10.13
C ALA A 39 -7.24 -2.12 -8.94
N ALA A 40 -6.77 -2.69 -7.82
CA ALA A 40 -6.46 -1.92 -6.64
C ALA A 40 -5.53 -0.77 -7.06
N HIS A 41 -5.97 0.47 -6.86
CA HIS A 41 -5.19 1.65 -7.24
C HIS A 41 -3.83 1.56 -6.57
N ARG A 42 -2.77 1.75 -7.34
CA ARG A 42 -1.39 1.69 -6.84
C ARG A 42 -0.79 3.07 -6.90
N LEU A 43 -0.23 3.52 -5.77
CA LEU A 43 0.63 4.70 -5.75
C LEU A 43 1.99 4.37 -6.37
N THR A 44 2.55 5.34 -7.09
CA THR A 44 3.96 5.31 -7.47
C THR A 44 4.74 6.16 -6.49
N VAL A 45 5.72 5.54 -5.82
CA VAL A 45 6.60 6.19 -4.85
C VAL A 45 8.02 6.09 -5.38
N THR A 46 8.69 7.23 -5.54
CA THR A 46 10.06 7.30 -6.06
C THR A 46 10.90 8.29 -5.26
N SER A 47 12.22 8.19 -5.41
CA SER A 47 13.17 9.17 -4.91
C SER A 47 14.18 9.53 -5.99
N PRO A 48 14.54 10.81 -6.19
CA PRO A 48 15.67 11.15 -7.04
C PRO A 48 17.02 10.78 -6.41
N ALA A 49 17.04 10.40 -5.12
CA ALA A 49 18.27 10.04 -4.40
C ALA A 49 18.70 8.58 -4.63
N TYR A 50 17.74 7.66 -4.84
CA TYR A 50 18.02 6.24 -5.09
C TYR A 50 16.84 5.58 -5.82
N ALA A 51 17.15 4.58 -6.64
CA ALA A 51 16.13 3.75 -7.30
C ALA A 51 15.54 2.71 -6.34
N ASP A 52 14.38 2.15 -6.68
CA ASP A 52 13.82 1.02 -5.92
C ASP A 52 14.83 -0.14 -5.85
N ALA A 53 14.96 -0.73 -4.66
CA ALA A 53 15.99 -1.70 -4.27
C ALA A 53 17.46 -1.20 -4.35
N GLY A 54 17.67 0.10 -4.64
CA GLY A 54 18.99 0.72 -4.72
C GLY A 54 19.59 1.05 -3.36
N THR A 55 20.86 1.48 -3.35
CA THR A 55 21.58 1.89 -2.13
C THR A 55 21.11 3.29 -1.72
N ILE A 56 20.75 3.44 -0.44
CA ILE A 56 20.44 4.73 0.17
C ILE A 56 21.77 5.48 0.39
N PRO A 57 21.95 6.70 -0.15
CA PRO A 57 23.15 7.49 0.07
C PRO A 57 23.36 7.80 1.56
N GLN A 58 24.61 7.76 1.98
CA GLN A 58 25.04 7.97 3.38
C GLN A 58 24.42 9.23 4.01
N ARG A 59 24.21 10.29 3.23
CA ARG A 59 23.60 11.55 3.68
C ARG A 59 22.27 11.32 4.42
N TYR A 60 21.49 10.33 4.01
CA TYR A 60 20.14 10.05 4.55
C TYR A 60 20.15 9.01 5.67
N THR A 61 21.32 8.70 6.22
CA THR A 61 21.52 7.65 7.22
C THR A 61 22.20 8.20 8.48
N CYS A 62 22.29 7.39 9.54
CA CYS A 62 22.96 7.77 10.79
C CYS A 62 24.47 8.02 10.63
N ASP A 63 25.06 7.62 9.51
CA ASP A 63 26.47 7.89 9.20
C ASP A 63 26.67 9.21 8.43
N GLY A 64 25.59 9.95 8.14
CA GLY A 64 25.62 11.24 7.46
C GLY A 64 24.77 12.32 8.16
N GLU A 65 24.07 13.12 7.37
CA GLU A 65 23.23 14.23 7.89
C GLU A 65 21.97 13.73 8.62
N ASN A 66 21.60 12.48 8.42
CA ASN A 66 20.42 11.84 9.03
C ASN A 66 19.10 12.57 8.71
N VAL A 67 18.98 13.10 7.51
CA VAL A 67 17.77 13.78 7.00
C VAL A 67 16.98 12.86 6.09
N SER A 68 15.65 13.06 6.00
CA SER A 68 14.82 12.24 5.10
C SER A 68 15.23 12.46 3.63
N PRO A 69 15.23 11.40 2.79
CA PRO A 69 15.48 11.55 1.37
C PRO A 69 14.35 12.33 0.69
N PRO A 70 14.62 12.98 -0.45
CA PRO A 70 13.56 13.58 -1.25
C PRO A 70 12.66 12.49 -1.83
N LEU A 71 11.35 12.74 -1.88
CA LEU A 71 10.34 11.78 -2.31
C LEU A 71 9.40 12.37 -3.35
N ALA A 72 8.91 11.54 -4.25
CA ALA A 72 7.79 11.85 -5.11
C ALA A 72 6.72 10.75 -4.99
N VAL A 73 5.45 11.18 -4.90
CA VAL A 73 4.28 10.32 -4.78
C VAL A 73 3.27 10.72 -5.84
N THR A 74 2.84 9.76 -6.66
CA THR A 74 1.83 9.99 -7.70
C THR A 74 0.81 8.85 -7.74
N GLY A 75 -0.32 9.08 -8.43
CA GLY A 75 -1.35 8.06 -8.60
C GLY A 75 -2.35 7.97 -7.45
N ALA A 76 -2.42 8.97 -6.58
CA ALA A 76 -3.46 9.04 -5.56
C ALA A 76 -4.86 9.12 -6.20
N PRO A 77 -5.84 8.28 -5.78
CA PRO A 77 -7.21 8.38 -6.25
C PRO A 77 -7.84 9.75 -5.98
N ALA A 78 -8.78 10.19 -6.83
CA ALA A 78 -9.37 11.53 -6.77
C ALA A 78 -10.08 11.85 -5.43
N HIS A 79 -10.54 10.84 -4.71
CA HIS A 79 -11.22 10.99 -3.40
C HIS A 79 -10.30 10.69 -2.22
N THR A 80 -8.98 10.76 -2.41
CA THR A 80 -8.01 10.67 -1.31
C THR A 80 -8.15 11.88 -0.39
N ALA A 81 -8.43 11.62 0.88
CA ALA A 81 -8.55 12.67 1.90
C ALA A 81 -7.20 12.96 2.58
N SER A 82 -6.30 11.97 2.62
CA SER A 82 -4.99 12.08 3.28
C SER A 82 -4.01 11.05 2.73
N LEU A 83 -2.70 11.35 2.87
CA LEU A 83 -1.64 10.35 2.75
C LEU A 83 -1.07 10.02 4.13
N ALA A 84 -0.51 8.81 4.25
CA ALA A 84 0.26 8.39 5.41
C ALA A 84 1.54 7.67 4.96
N PHE A 85 2.64 7.86 5.72
CA PHE A 85 3.95 7.27 5.46
C PHE A 85 4.34 6.32 6.59
N LEU A 86 4.95 5.19 6.24
CA LEU A 86 5.51 4.25 7.19
C LEU A 86 6.82 3.69 6.62
N LEU A 87 7.97 4.09 7.20
CA LEU A 87 9.29 3.60 6.85
C LEU A 87 9.74 2.57 7.87
N GLN A 88 10.03 1.36 7.43
CA GLN A 88 10.40 0.24 8.28
C GLN A 88 11.62 -0.51 7.77
N ASP A 89 12.40 -1.05 8.70
CA ASP A 89 13.46 -2.04 8.49
C ASP A 89 12.96 -3.42 8.95
N PRO A 90 12.56 -4.30 8.03
CA PRO A 90 12.12 -5.66 8.37
C PRO A 90 13.30 -6.61 8.67
N ASP A 91 14.53 -6.20 8.40
CA ASP A 91 15.73 -7.02 8.59
C ASP A 91 16.41 -6.74 9.94
N ALA A 92 15.86 -5.84 10.75
CA ALA A 92 16.44 -5.49 12.05
C ALA A 92 16.47 -6.69 13.02
N PRO A 93 17.55 -6.88 13.82
CA PRO A 93 17.80 -8.11 14.61
C PRO A 93 16.71 -8.49 15.62
N ARG A 94 15.92 -7.52 16.07
CA ARG A 94 14.86 -7.72 17.09
C ARG A 94 13.45 -7.63 16.53
N GLY A 95 13.30 -7.84 15.22
CA GLY A 95 12.04 -7.68 14.49
C GLY A 95 11.93 -6.32 13.81
N THR A 96 10.85 -6.11 13.08
CA THR A 96 10.66 -4.90 12.28
C THR A 96 10.85 -3.62 13.09
N PHE A 97 11.80 -2.78 12.66
CA PHE A 97 12.09 -1.49 13.29
C PHE A 97 11.48 -0.35 12.48
N THR A 98 10.82 0.59 13.15
CA THR A 98 10.19 1.73 12.49
C THR A 98 11.09 2.95 12.54
N HIS A 99 11.40 3.48 11.35
CA HIS A 99 12.28 4.62 11.14
C HIS A 99 11.53 5.94 11.05
N TRP A 100 10.31 5.92 10.48
CA TRP A 100 9.49 7.11 10.30
C TRP A 100 8.03 6.71 10.13
N LEU A 101 7.12 7.44 10.74
CA LEU A 101 5.70 7.35 10.49
C LEU A 101 5.09 8.74 10.55
N ALA A 102 4.22 9.05 9.59
CA ALA A 102 3.54 10.33 9.45
C ALA A 102 2.15 10.10 8.86
N TRP A 103 1.21 10.92 9.20
CA TRP A 103 -0.16 10.87 8.70
C TRP A 103 -0.76 12.27 8.61
N ASP A 104 -2.01 12.36 8.14
CA ASP A 104 -2.71 13.61 7.87
C ASP A 104 -2.01 14.49 6.83
N ILE A 105 -1.18 13.86 5.97
CA ILE A 105 -0.46 14.53 4.90
C ILE A 105 -1.48 14.95 3.82
N ASP A 106 -1.39 16.19 3.36
CA ASP A 106 -2.23 16.68 2.27
C ASP A 106 -2.04 15.81 1.00
N PRO A 107 -3.12 15.30 0.39
CA PRO A 107 -3.03 14.45 -0.81
C PRO A 107 -2.43 15.18 -2.03
N GLY A 108 -2.43 16.52 -2.03
CA GLY A 108 -1.71 17.33 -3.01
C GLY A 108 -0.19 17.36 -2.82
N THR A 109 0.35 16.79 -1.73
CA THR A 109 1.79 16.67 -1.49
C THR A 109 2.37 15.60 -2.41
N THR A 110 2.75 16.00 -3.63
CA THR A 110 3.33 15.11 -4.64
C THR A 110 4.86 15.02 -4.55
N HIS A 111 5.50 15.97 -3.88
CA HIS A 111 6.96 16.04 -3.73
C HIS A 111 7.33 16.52 -2.33
N LEU A 112 8.39 15.92 -1.80
CA LEU A 112 9.07 16.36 -0.59
C LEU A 112 10.55 16.55 -0.92
N THR A 113 11.15 17.65 -0.48
CA THR A 113 12.60 17.86 -0.57
C THR A 113 13.31 17.14 0.58
N ALA A 114 14.62 16.94 0.47
CA ALA A 114 15.41 16.32 1.53
C ALA A 114 15.26 17.07 2.85
N GLY A 115 15.01 16.34 3.94
CA GLY A 115 14.84 16.89 5.29
C GLY A 115 13.51 17.60 5.51
N GLN A 116 12.64 17.66 4.52
CA GLN A 116 11.34 18.31 4.66
C GLN A 116 10.35 17.42 5.42
N HIS A 117 9.67 18.01 6.40
CA HIS A 117 8.47 17.42 7.01
C HIS A 117 7.26 17.72 6.12
N PRO A 118 6.36 16.74 5.86
CA PRO A 118 5.16 17.00 5.10
C PRO A 118 4.30 18.06 5.78
N ALA A 119 3.93 19.12 5.04
CA ALA A 119 3.17 20.23 5.60
C ALA A 119 1.83 19.76 6.21
N GLY A 120 1.55 20.20 7.42
CA GLY A 120 0.32 19.89 8.16
C GLY A 120 0.21 18.44 8.65
N ALA A 121 1.23 17.61 8.40
CA ALA A 121 1.26 16.23 8.88
C ALA A 121 1.55 16.16 10.39
N ALA A 122 0.99 15.15 11.03
CA ALA A 122 1.45 14.67 12.32
C ALA A 122 2.46 13.53 12.12
N GLU A 123 3.42 13.42 13.02
CA GLU A 123 4.43 12.37 13.04
C GLU A 123 4.37 11.61 14.36
N GLY A 124 4.50 10.29 14.28
CA GLY A 124 4.40 9.40 15.43
C GLY A 124 5.76 8.97 15.98
N ARG A 125 5.69 8.10 16.97
CA ARG A 125 6.85 7.60 17.67
C ARG A 125 7.60 6.56 16.84
N ASN A 126 8.85 6.86 16.49
CA ASN A 126 9.75 5.93 15.81
C ASN A 126 10.46 4.98 16.81
N GLY A 127 11.18 3.99 16.29
CA GLY A 127 11.87 2.99 17.08
C GLY A 127 13.06 3.53 17.88
N PHE A 128 13.53 4.76 17.61
CA PHE A 128 14.57 5.44 18.39
C PHE A 128 14.00 6.17 19.61
N GLY A 129 12.66 6.17 19.80
CA GLY A 129 11.99 6.81 20.91
C GLY A 129 11.62 8.28 20.67
N GLY A 130 12.00 8.84 19.52
CA GLY A 130 11.64 10.19 19.06
C GLY A 130 10.46 10.19 18.10
N THR A 131 10.12 11.37 17.57
CA THR A 131 9.20 11.59 16.46
C THR A 131 9.97 11.98 15.20
N GLY A 132 9.34 11.79 14.03
CA GLY A 132 9.95 12.13 12.75
C GLY A 132 10.88 11.07 12.19
N TYR A 133 11.68 11.49 11.20
CA TYR A 133 12.58 10.60 10.48
C TYR A 133 13.81 10.25 11.32
N GLY A 134 14.12 8.95 11.40
CA GLY A 134 15.41 8.43 11.84
C GLY A 134 16.00 7.54 10.74
N GLY A 135 17.17 7.90 10.23
CA GLY A 135 17.77 7.24 9.07
C GLY A 135 18.22 5.81 9.34
N PRO A 136 18.48 5.06 8.26
CA PRO A 136 19.11 3.74 8.32
C PRO A 136 20.34 3.71 9.22
N CYS A 137 20.36 2.74 10.16
CA CYS A 137 21.45 2.58 11.11
C CYS A 137 21.62 1.11 11.51
N PRO A 138 21.92 0.20 10.55
CA PRO A 138 22.06 -1.21 10.85
C PRO A 138 23.32 -1.45 11.69
N PRO A 139 23.44 -2.58 12.40
CA PRO A 139 24.68 -2.93 13.08
C PRO A 139 25.86 -2.98 12.11
N LYS A 140 27.05 -2.55 12.57
CA LYS A 140 28.25 -2.62 11.74
C LYS A 140 28.62 -4.07 11.46
N GLY A 141 28.92 -4.35 10.18
CA GLY A 141 29.29 -5.68 9.73
C GLY A 141 28.11 -6.58 9.35
N ASP A 142 26.87 -6.15 9.59
CA ASP A 142 25.72 -6.88 9.08
C ASP A 142 25.60 -6.72 7.55
N ARG A 143 24.95 -7.69 6.93
CA ARG A 143 24.53 -7.52 5.52
C ARG A 143 23.66 -6.27 5.39
N PRO A 144 23.62 -5.62 4.21
CA PRO A 144 22.75 -4.48 4.01
C PRO A 144 21.28 -4.81 4.30
N HIS A 145 20.65 -4.02 5.19
CA HIS A 145 19.23 -4.12 5.49
C HIS A 145 18.36 -3.43 4.42
N ARG A 146 17.11 -3.83 4.33
CA ARG A 146 16.08 -3.18 3.52
C ARG A 146 15.35 -2.15 4.35
N TYR A 147 15.10 -1.00 3.74
CA TYR A 147 14.30 0.07 4.32
C TYR A 147 13.11 0.30 3.41
N VAL A 148 11.95 -0.14 3.86
CA VAL A 148 10.71 -0.14 3.06
C VAL A 148 9.86 1.04 3.47
N LEU A 149 9.77 2.06 2.61
CA LEU A 149 8.80 3.14 2.74
C LEU A 149 7.50 2.69 2.09
N THR A 150 6.44 2.60 2.87
CA THR A 150 5.07 2.40 2.36
C THR A 150 4.30 3.70 2.49
N VAL A 151 3.68 4.12 1.39
CA VAL A 151 2.76 5.26 1.34
C VAL A 151 1.36 4.73 1.14
N TYR A 152 0.43 5.25 1.92
CA TYR A 152 -0.99 4.93 1.87
C TYR A 152 -1.79 6.16 1.47
N ALA A 153 -2.72 6.02 0.53
CA ALA A 153 -3.77 6.99 0.26
C ALA A 153 -5.04 6.53 0.98
N THR A 154 -5.67 7.42 1.74
CA THR A 154 -6.80 7.10 2.61
C THR A 154 -8.01 7.96 2.30
N ASP A 155 -9.22 7.42 2.53
CA ASP A 155 -10.50 8.12 2.34
C ASP A 155 -10.85 9.07 3.49
N ARG A 156 -10.05 9.08 4.56
CA ARG A 156 -10.18 9.97 5.72
C ARG A 156 -8.81 10.33 6.30
N ARG A 157 -8.78 11.33 7.17
CA ARG A 157 -7.62 11.65 7.98
C ARG A 157 -7.56 10.71 9.19
N PRO A 158 -6.44 10.02 9.47
CA PRO A 158 -6.25 9.22 10.68
C PRO A 158 -6.47 9.99 12.00
N GLY A 159 -6.04 11.24 12.09
CA GLY A 159 -6.27 12.11 13.25
C GLY A 159 -5.67 11.59 14.56
N LEU A 160 -4.54 10.86 14.48
CA LEU A 160 -3.91 10.25 15.65
C LEU A 160 -3.07 11.27 16.44
N ALA A 161 -2.87 11.00 17.72
CA ALA A 161 -1.97 11.79 18.56
C ALA A 161 -0.48 11.54 18.18
N PRO A 162 0.44 12.51 18.36
CA PRO A 162 1.87 12.34 18.06
C PRO A 162 2.57 11.22 18.83
N THR A 163 1.93 10.65 19.84
CA THR A 163 2.39 9.47 20.59
C THR A 163 2.03 8.15 19.92
N ALA A 164 1.25 8.19 18.82
CA ALA A 164 0.78 6.99 18.13
C ALA A 164 1.95 6.13 17.64
N THR A 165 1.75 4.83 17.77
CA THR A 165 2.68 3.79 17.34
C THR A 165 2.39 3.36 15.89
N PRO A 166 3.30 2.60 15.25
CA PRO A 166 3.01 1.99 13.95
C PRO A 166 1.75 1.12 13.96
N GLY A 167 1.48 0.42 15.08
CA GLY A 167 0.27 -0.40 15.25
C GLY A 167 -1.00 0.45 15.22
N ASP A 168 -1.00 1.59 15.93
CA ASP A 168 -2.14 2.52 15.94
C ASP A 168 -2.41 3.07 14.53
N LEU A 169 -1.34 3.44 13.81
CA LEU A 169 -1.46 3.91 12.43
C LEU A 169 -2.07 2.82 11.53
N LEU A 170 -1.53 1.62 11.54
CA LEU A 170 -2.04 0.52 10.71
C LEU A 170 -3.49 0.16 11.05
N GLN A 171 -3.87 0.23 12.31
CA GLN A 171 -5.26 0.05 12.74
C GLN A 171 -6.17 1.15 12.18
N ALA A 172 -5.75 2.41 12.24
CA ALA A 172 -6.52 3.54 11.70
C ALA A 172 -6.66 3.49 10.17
N LEU A 173 -5.68 2.89 9.47
CA LEU A 173 -5.69 2.70 8.02
C LEU A 173 -6.54 1.50 7.57
N SER A 174 -6.87 0.58 8.47
CA SER A 174 -7.62 -0.65 8.16
C SER A 174 -9.04 -0.30 7.67
N GLY A 175 -9.38 -0.79 6.48
CA GLY A 175 -10.67 -0.50 5.82
C GLY A 175 -10.77 0.90 5.20
N HIS A 176 -9.71 1.74 5.33
CA HIS A 176 -9.69 3.13 4.84
C HIS A 176 -8.60 3.41 3.82
N THR A 177 -7.84 2.39 3.43
CA THR A 177 -6.79 2.51 2.41
C THR A 177 -7.37 2.34 1.02
N LEU A 178 -7.31 3.39 0.21
CA LEU A 178 -7.74 3.42 -1.19
C LEU A 178 -6.66 2.89 -2.14
N ALA A 179 -5.41 3.23 -1.85
CA ALA A 179 -4.25 2.82 -2.63
C ALA A 179 -3.01 2.78 -1.74
N LYS A 180 -2.02 2.00 -2.15
CA LYS A 180 -0.69 1.99 -1.53
C LYS A 180 0.41 1.84 -2.56
N GLY A 181 1.61 2.34 -2.23
CA GLY A 181 2.83 2.17 -2.99
C GLY A 181 4.02 2.01 -2.07
N THR A 182 5.10 1.46 -2.58
CA THR A 182 6.34 1.24 -1.82
C THR A 182 7.56 1.71 -2.58
N LEU A 183 8.57 2.16 -1.85
CA LEU A 183 9.92 2.39 -2.31
C LEU A 183 10.85 1.70 -1.32
N THR A 184 11.72 0.80 -1.80
CA THR A 184 12.67 0.09 -0.97
C THR A 184 14.07 0.61 -1.23
N GLY A 185 14.80 0.99 -0.20
CA GLY A 185 16.23 1.24 -0.26
C GLY A 185 17.02 0.18 0.51
N ARG A 186 18.33 0.10 0.27
CA ARG A 186 19.27 -0.77 1.02
C ARG A 186 20.37 0.07 1.62
N TYR A 187 20.77 -0.28 2.84
CA TYR A 187 21.93 0.32 3.48
C TYR A 187 22.61 -0.69 4.42
N GLY A 188 23.93 -0.69 4.39
CA GLY A 188 24.81 -1.44 5.30
C GLY A 188 26.00 -0.57 5.72
N ARG A 189 26.66 -0.90 6.81
CA ARG A 189 27.78 -0.12 7.38
C ARG A 189 28.87 -1.01 7.97
#